data_e398469cc6ae42332e222c029ddbdbd6
#
_entry.id   e398469cc6ae42332e222c029ddbdbd6
#
_cell.length_a   1.000
_cell.length_b   1.000
_cell.length_c   1.000
_cell.angle_alpha   90.00
_cell.angle_beta   90.00
_cell.angle_gamma   90.00
#
_symmetry.space_group_name_H-M   'P 1'
#
loop_
_entity.id
_entity.type
_entity.pdbx_description
1 polymer ?
#
loop_
_entity_poly.entity_id
_entity_poly.type
_entity_poly.pdbx_seq_one_letter_code
_entity_poly.pdbx_strand_id
1 'polypeptide(L)'
;MWIVAKLAGVTIAAFGTVAICNHGVVQDHHLGLPLAGVIMVVFLILLSYLAKRTTFGRHVYAVGGNAEAARRAGINVPRIRVIVFVISSATAAIGGIILAAFVNSVALTFPPGTLLLNAIAAAVIGGVSLFGGRGEVRGALLGSLVIATVANGLNTPGYSNGTIYIVTGLILLAAVTLDTIARRLQVRSGR
;
A
#
# COMPACT_ATOMS: atom_id res chain seq x y z
N MET A 1 25.15 -2.52 -6.78
CA MET A 1 25.72 -1.37 -6.03
C MET A 1 25.12 -0.03 -6.45
N TRP A 2 25.03 0.31 -7.72
CA TRP A 2 24.54 1.63 -8.18
C TRP A 2 23.06 1.93 -7.88
N ILE A 3 22.22 0.89 -7.85
CA ILE A 3 20.79 1.00 -7.50
C ILE A 3 20.59 1.28 -6.00
N VAL A 4 21.36 0.63 -5.14
CA VAL A 4 21.32 0.84 -3.69
C VAL A 4 21.78 2.25 -3.34
N ALA A 5 22.82 2.75 -4.02
CA ALA A 5 23.30 4.12 -3.84
C ALA A 5 22.27 5.17 -4.25
N LYS A 6 21.53 4.95 -5.36
CA LYS A 6 20.42 5.85 -5.77
C LYS A 6 19.23 5.81 -4.81
N LEU A 7 18.88 4.64 -4.29
CA LEU A 7 17.82 4.49 -3.30
C LEU A 7 18.22 5.14 -1.97
N ALA A 8 19.45 4.93 -1.51
CA ALA A 8 19.99 5.61 -0.34
C ALA A 8 20.04 7.13 -0.53
N GLY A 9 20.42 7.61 -1.71
CA GLY A 9 20.42 9.04 -2.03
C GLY A 9 19.02 9.66 -1.99
N VAL A 10 17.99 8.98 -2.52
CA VAL A 10 16.59 9.47 -2.49
C VAL A 10 16.04 9.45 -1.06
N THR A 11 16.35 8.43 -0.27
CA THR A 11 15.91 8.37 1.15
C THR A 11 16.61 9.44 1.98
N ILE A 12 17.91 9.64 1.82
CA ILE A 12 18.68 10.68 2.52
C ILE A 12 18.18 12.07 2.11
N ALA A 13 17.97 12.33 0.82
CA ALA A 13 17.44 13.61 0.36
C ALA A 13 16.04 13.89 0.90
N ALA A 14 15.14 12.87 0.94
CA ALA A 14 13.79 13.00 1.50
C ALA A 14 13.82 13.24 3.02
N PHE A 15 14.66 12.51 3.79
CA PHE A 15 14.88 12.78 5.22
C PHE A 15 15.53 14.14 5.46
N GLY A 16 16.47 14.55 4.62
CA GLY A 16 17.15 15.84 4.71
C GLY A 16 16.18 17.02 4.48
N THR A 17 15.31 16.93 3.47
CA THR A 17 14.30 17.97 3.22
C THR A 17 13.30 18.06 4.36
N VAL A 18 12.89 16.93 4.96
CA VAL A 18 12.02 16.92 6.15
C VAL A 18 12.69 17.54 7.35
N ALA A 19 13.94 17.19 7.60
CA ALA A 19 14.71 17.77 8.71
C ALA A 19 14.87 19.29 8.55
N ILE A 20 15.16 19.77 7.34
CA ILE A 20 15.31 21.20 7.04
C ILE A 20 13.97 21.94 7.18
N CYS A 21 12.88 21.37 6.67
CA CYS A 21 11.54 21.97 6.81
C CYS A 21 11.02 21.95 8.25
N ASN A 22 11.46 21.02 9.08
CA ASN A 22 10.99 20.89 10.47
C ASN A 22 11.86 21.71 11.47
N HIS A 23 13.07 22.11 11.11
CA HIS A 23 13.94 22.94 11.97
C HIS A 23 13.45 24.40 12.11
N GLY A 24 12.55 24.87 11.24
CA GLY A 24 12.04 26.24 11.25
C GLY A 24 10.72 26.47 12.00
N VAL A 25 10.06 25.41 12.52
CA VAL A 25 8.67 25.48 12.99
C VAL A 25 8.49 24.85 14.37
N VAL A 26 9.24 25.33 15.36
CA VAL A 26 9.15 24.83 16.75
C VAL A 26 8.08 25.56 17.58
N GLN A 27 7.40 26.58 17.07
CA GLN A 27 6.48 27.39 17.89
C GLN A 27 5.01 27.50 17.42
N ASP A 28 4.65 27.07 16.21
CA ASP A 28 3.25 27.08 15.79
C ASP A 28 2.80 25.71 15.27
N HIS A 29 1.91 25.08 16.02
CA HIS A 29 1.39 23.71 15.81
C HIS A 29 0.67 23.44 14.48
N HIS A 30 0.63 24.36 13.53
CA HIS A 30 -0.25 24.27 12.35
C HIS A 30 0.45 24.33 10.98
N LEU A 31 1.78 24.50 10.88
CA LEU A 31 2.47 24.71 9.61
C LEU A 31 3.55 23.67 9.27
N GLY A 32 3.75 22.65 10.10
CA GLY A 32 4.70 21.57 9.82
C GLY A 32 4.14 20.54 8.85
N LEU A 33 4.92 20.17 7.83
CA LEU A 33 4.60 18.98 7.02
C LEU A 33 4.51 17.76 7.95
N PRO A 34 3.38 17.02 7.97
CA PRO A 34 3.27 15.86 8.84
C PRO A 34 4.32 14.82 8.46
N LEU A 35 5.22 14.50 9.37
CA LEU A 35 6.31 13.54 9.19
C LEU A 35 5.80 12.22 8.59
N ALA A 36 4.61 11.77 9.04
CA ALA A 36 3.94 10.60 8.51
C ALA A 36 3.65 10.69 7.00
N GLY A 37 3.21 11.86 6.52
CA GLY A 37 2.95 12.09 5.08
C GLY A 37 4.23 11.99 4.26
N VAL A 38 5.34 12.51 4.75
CA VAL A 38 6.62 12.44 4.06
C VAL A 38 7.14 11.00 4.02
N ILE A 39 7.09 10.27 5.14
CA ILE A 39 7.46 8.85 5.18
C ILE A 39 6.62 8.07 4.16
N MET A 40 5.31 8.32 4.10
CA MET A 40 4.41 7.69 3.12
C MET A 40 4.85 7.97 1.68
N VAL A 41 5.15 9.21 1.31
CA VAL A 41 5.60 9.59 -0.04
C VAL A 41 6.94 8.93 -0.38
N VAL A 42 7.89 8.89 0.55
CA VAL A 42 9.18 8.21 0.37
C VAL A 42 8.97 6.73 0.09
N PHE A 43 8.15 6.04 0.90
CA PHE A 43 7.83 4.64 0.68
C PHE A 43 7.15 4.39 -0.67
N LEU A 44 6.25 5.27 -1.06
CA LEU A 44 5.54 5.18 -2.33
C LEU A 44 6.50 5.28 -3.53
N ILE A 45 7.44 6.22 -3.49
CA ILE A 45 8.47 6.38 -4.51
C ILE A 45 9.39 5.15 -4.51
N LEU A 46 9.87 4.73 -3.33
CA LEU A 46 10.78 3.60 -3.17
C LEU A 46 10.17 2.31 -3.71
N LEU A 47 8.96 1.95 -3.26
CA LEU A 47 8.27 0.73 -3.68
C LEU A 47 7.86 0.79 -5.15
N SER A 48 7.43 1.95 -5.65
CA SER A 48 7.10 2.14 -7.06
C SER A 48 8.33 1.97 -7.96
N TYR A 49 9.48 2.49 -7.53
CA TYR A 49 10.76 2.29 -8.22
C TYR A 49 11.17 0.82 -8.19
N LEU A 50 11.10 0.18 -7.02
CA LEU A 50 11.42 -1.24 -6.83
C LEU A 50 10.54 -2.13 -7.73
N ALA A 51 9.24 -1.86 -7.79
CA ALA A 51 8.31 -2.64 -8.60
C ALA A 51 8.50 -2.44 -10.12
N LYS A 52 8.72 -1.19 -10.58
CA LYS A 52 8.72 -0.87 -12.02
C LYS A 52 10.10 -0.88 -12.67
N ARG A 53 11.17 -0.57 -11.91
CA ARG A 53 12.51 -0.32 -12.47
C ARG A 53 13.54 -1.39 -12.14
N THR A 54 13.22 -2.38 -11.29
CA THR A 54 14.17 -3.43 -10.91
C THR A 54 13.83 -4.79 -11.52
N THR A 55 14.85 -5.66 -11.61
CA THR A 55 14.67 -7.06 -12.00
C THR A 55 13.80 -7.81 -11.00
N PHE A 56 13.90 -7.45 -9.71
CA PHE A 56 13.08 -8.01 -8.65
C PHE A 56 11.59 -7.76 -8.91
N GLY A 57 11.20 -6.51 -9.21
CA GLY A 57 9.80 -6.18 -9.53
C GLY A 57 9.27 -6.97 -10.73
N ARG A 58 10.06 -7.10 -11.81
CA ARG A 58 9.69 -7.93 -12.97
C ARG A 58 9.43 -9.39 -12.57
N HIS A 59 10.28 -9.96 -11.71
CA HIS A 59 10.08 -11.31 -11.20
C HIS A 59 8.82 -11.42 -10.33
N VAL A 60 8.54 -10.42 -9.50
CA VAL A 60 7.30 -10.38 -8.69
C VAL A 60 6.05 -10.42 -9.58
N TYR A 61 6.00 -9.59 -10.63
CA TYR A 61 4.89 -9.61 -11.58
C TYR A 61 4.78 -10.91 -12.36
N ALA A 62 5.91 -11.49 -12.78
CA ALA A 62 5.94 -12.77 -13.49
C ALA A 62 5.43 -13.92 -12.62
N VAL A 63 5.91 -14.01 -11.36
CA VAL A 63 5.46 -15.02 -10.38
C VAL A 63 3.99 -14.83 -10.02
N GLY A 64 3.53 -13.57 -9.87
CA GLY A 64 2.14 -13.25 -9.60
C GLY A 64 1.19 -13.60 -10.76
N GLY A 65 1.65 -13.47 -12.00
CA GLY A 65 0.87 -13.79 -13.21
C GLY A 65 0.74 -15.30 -13.45
N ASN A 66 1.85 -16.02 -13.44
CA ASN A 66 1.88 -17.48 -13.55
C ASN A 66 3.17 -18.04 -12.92
N ALA A 67 3.03 -18.58 -11.72
CA ALA A 67 4.15 -19.10 -10.94
C ALA A 67 4.84 -20.30 -11.63
N GLU A 68 4.09 -21.14 -12.33
CA GLU A 68 4.63 -22.31 -13.03
C GLU A 68 5.45 -21.89 -14.28
N ALA A 69 4.92 -20.95 -15.07
CA ALA A 69 5.66 -20.39 -16.20
C ALA A 69 6.93 -19.66 -15.72
N ALA A 70 6.87 -18.90 -14.64
CA ALA A 70 8.01 -18.24 -14.03
C ALA A 70 9.09 -19.25 -13.58
N ARG A 71 8.68 -20.38 -12.97
CA ARG A 71 9.59 -21.47 -12.59
C ARG A 71 10.29 -22.06 -13.80
N ARG A 72 9.57 -22.34 -14.89
CA ARG A 72 10.13 -22.88 -16.14
C ARG A 72 11.10 -21.90 -16.80
N ALA A 73 10.89 -20.59 -16.61
CA ALA A 73 11.81 -19.53 -17.04
C ALA A 73 13.04 -19.35 -16.13
N GLY A 74 13.25 -20.24 -15.13
CA GLY A 74 14.41 -20.21 -14.23
C GLY A 74 14.28 -19.26 -13.05
N ILE A 75 13.10 -18.68 -12.79
CA ILE A 75 12.87 -17.79 -11.66
C ILE A 75 12.66 -18.63 -10.39
N ASN A 76 13.43 -18.34 -9.33
CA ASN A 76 13.29 -18.99 -8.05
C ASN A 76 12.04 -18.45 -7.31
N VAL A 77 10.88 -19.07 -7.54
CA VAL A 77 9.58 -18.66 -7.00
C VAL A 77 9.56 -18.61 -5.46
N PRO A 78 10.08 -19.62 -4.71
CA PRO A 78 10.13 -19.56 -3.24
C PRO A 78 10.89 -18.34 -2.72
N ARG A 79 12.06 -18.04 -3.29
CA ARG A 79 12.87 -16.89 -2.88
C ARG A 79 12.12 -15.57 -3.11
N ILE A 80 11.46 -15.40 -4.24
CA ILE A 80 10.68 -14.19 -4.53
C ILE A 80 9.54 -14.03 -3.52
N ARG A 81 8.81 -15.11 -3.20
CA ARG A 81 7.74 -15.08 -2.20
C ARG A 81 8.25 -14.65 -0.82
N VAL A 82 9.34 -15.24 -0.34
CA VAL A 82 9.92 -14.89 0.96
C VAL A 82 10.30 -13.40 1.00
N ILE A 83 10.97 -12.90 -0.03
CA ILE A 83 11.37 -11.47 -0.06
C ILE A 83 10.14 -10.55 -0.07
N VAL A 84 9.09 -10.89 -0.82
CA VAL A 84 7.83 -10.11 -0.83
C VAL A 84 7.18 -10.09 0.55
N PHE A 85 7.12 -11.23 1.25
CA PHE A 85 6.60 -11.29 2.62
C PHE A 85 7.43 -10.46 3.60
N VAL A 86 8.76 -10.50 3.50
CA VAL A 86 9.65 -9.67 4.34
C VAL A 86 9.40 -8.18 4.09
N ILE A 87 9.29 -7.75 2.83
CA ILE A 87 8.98 -6.35 2.50
C ILE A 87 7.60 -5.97 3.03
N SER A 88 6.58 -6.82 2.85
CA SER A 88 5.23 -6.58 3.35
C SER A 88 5.20 -6.45 4.88
N SER A 89 5.87 -7.35 5.60
CA SER A 89 5.96 -7.29 7.06
C SER A 89 6.68 -6.04 7.56
N ALA A 90 7.76 -5.65 6.90
CA ALA A 90 8.50 -4.44 7.24
C ALA A 90 7.65 -3.18 7.03
N THR A 91 6.92 -3.09 5.90
CA THR A 91 6.02 -1.95 5.65
C THR A 91 4.85 -1.92 6.62
N ALA A 92 4.29 -3.08 7.00
CA ALA A 92 3.24 -3.17 8.00
C ALA A 92 3.73 -2.73 9.39
N ALA A 93 4.94 -3.10 9.80
CA ALA A 93 5.53 -2.68 11.06
C ALA A 93 5.70 -1.14 11.12
N ILE A 94 6.21 -0.54 10.04
CA ILE A 94 6.35 0.92 9.95
C ILE A 94 4.99 1.60 10.00
N GLY A 95 3.98 1.08 9.28
CA GLY A 95 2.61 1.58 9.34
C GLY A 95 2.03 1.50 10.75
N GLY A 96 2.29 0.42 11.47
CA GLY A 96 1.88 0.25 12.88
C GLY A 96 2.52 1.27 13.82
N ILE A 97 3.81 1.56 13.65
CA ILE A 97 4.51 2.59 14.45
C ILE A 97 3.92 3.98 14.17
N ILE A 98 3.66 4.32 12.90
CA ILE A 98 3.05 5.59 12.52
C ILE A 98 1.65 5.71 13.13
N LEU A 99 0.86 4.65 13.08
CA LEU A 99 -0.48 4.61 13.66
C LEU A 99 -0.45 4.79 15.19
N ALA A 100 0.45 4.08 15.89
CA ALA A 100 0.63 4.23 17.33
C ALA A 100 1.04 5.66 17.71
N ALA A 101 1.92 6.27 16.94
CA ALA A 101 2.32 7.67 17.14
C ALA A 101 1.17 8.65 16.88
N PHE A 102 0.32 8.38 15.89
CA PHE A 102 -0.85 9.22 15.58
C PHE A 102 -1.93 9.16 16.66
N VAL A 103 -2.20 7.97 17.20
CA VAL A 103 -3.23 7.75 18.24
C VAL A 103 -2.69 8.10 19.64
N ASN A 104 -1.39 8.32 19.80
CA ASN A 104 -0.70 8.51 21.09
C ASN A 104 -0.98 7.41 22.12
N SER A 105 -1.40 6.23 21.67
CA SER A 105 -1.71 5.08 22.52
C SER A 105 -1.53 3.76 21.77
N VAL A 106 -1.22 2.73 22.53
CA VAL A 106 -1.20 1.34 22.02
C VAL A 106 -2.29 0.59 22.76
N ALA A 107 -3.43 0.37 22.10
CA ALA A 107 -4.52 -0.41 22.66
C ALA A 107 -4.38 -1.88 22.28
N LEU A 108 -4.44 -2.76 23.28
CA LEU A 108 -4.44 -4.23 23.08
C LEU A 108 -5.72 -4.73 22.39
N THR A 109 -6.78 -3.92 22.39
CA THR A 109 -8.11 -4.23 21.82
C THR A 109 -8.30 -3.66 20.41
N PHE A 110 -7.22 -3.44 19.67
CA PHE A 110 -7.35 -2.97 18.28
C PHE A 110 -7.98 -4.06 17.41
N PRO A 111 -9.09 -3.83 16.72
CA PRO A 111 -9.73 -4.85 15.88
C PRO A 111 -8.88 -5.10 14.63
N PRO A 112 -8.04 -6.16 14.61
CA PRO A 112 -7.08 -6.37 13.52
C PRO A 112 -7.78 -6.66 12.17
N GLY A 113 -9.00 -7.18 12.22
CA GLY A 113 -9.77 -7.53 11.03
C GLY A 113 -10.15 -6.32 10.17
N THR A 114 -10.45 -5.18 10.78
CA THR A 114 -10.85 -3.97 10.04
C THR A 114 -9.70 -3.35 9.27
N LEU A 115 -8.51 -3.30 9.85
CA LEU A 115 -7.31 -2.81 9.16
C LEU A 115 -6.97 -3.68 7.95
N LEU A 116 -7.04 -5.00 8.13
CA LEU A 116 -6.78 -5.93 7.04
C LEU A 116 -7.78 -5.77 5.89
N LEU A 117 -9.08 -5.69 6.21
CA LEU A 117 -10.13 -5.50 5.21
C LEU A 117 -9.97 -4.15 4.48
N ASN A 118 -9.68 -3.08 5.21
CA ASN A 118 -9.46 -1.76 4.62
C ASN A 118 -8.21 -1.75 3.71
N ALA A 119 -7.13 -2.43 4.10
CA ALA A 119 -5.92 -2.53 3.29
C ALA A 119 -6.17 -3.32 2.00
N ILE A 120 -6.91 -4.43 2.08
CA ILE A 120 -7.31 -5.21 0.90
C ILE A 120 -8.22 -4.38 0.01
N ALA A 121 -9.23 -3.72 0.57
CA ALA A 121 -10.15 -2.86 -0.18
C ALA A 121 -9.41 -1.72 -0.89
N ALA A 122 -8.49 -1.04 -0.18
CA ALA A 122 -7.67 0.01 -0.75
C ALA A 122 -6.81 -0.49 -1.93
N ALA A 123 -6.19 -1.66 -1.79
CA ALA A 123 -5.39 -2.26 -2.87
C ALA A 123 -6.24 -2.59 -4.09
N VAL A 124 -7.42 -3.19 -3.91
CA VAL A 124 -8.33 -3.58 -5.00
C VAL A 124 -8.93 -2.36 -5.71
N ILE A 125 -9.42 -1.37 -4.95
CA ILE A 125 -9.93 -0.11 -5.50
C ILE A 125 -8.81 0.62 -6.25
N GLY A 126 -7.57 0.52 -5.76
CA GLY A 126 -6.39 1.03 -6.42
C GLY A 126 -5.95 0.26 -7.68
N GLY A 127 -6.72 -0.76 -8.11
CA GLY A 127 -6.46 -1.54 -9.32
C GLY A 127 -5.39 -2.62 -9.15
N VAL A 128 -5.07 -3.02 -7.92
CA VAL A 128 -4.21 -4.18 -7.67
C VAL A 128 -5.04 -5.45 -7.74
N SER A 129 -4.68 -6.37 -8.62
CA SER A 129 -5.38 -7.64 -8.77
C SER A 129 -5.15 -8.56 -7.57
N LEU A 130 -6.22 -9.07 -6.98
CA LEU A 130 -6.16 -10.07 -5.90
C LEU A 130 -5.52 -11.40 -6.36
N PHE A 131 -5.61 -11.69 -7.65
CA PHE A 131 -5.05 -12.92 -8.21
C PHE A 131 -3.57 -12.78 -8.59
N GLY A 132 -2.99 -11.58 -8.44
CA GLY A 132 -1.59 -11.30 -8.72
C GLY A 132 -1.29 -10.91 -10.17
N GLY A 133 -0.03 -10.61 -10.43
CA GLY A 133 0.51 -10.30 -11.76
C GLY A 133 0.18 -8.91 -12.30
N ARG A 134 -0.69 -8.14 -11.66
CA ARG A 134 -1.12 -6.79 -12.10
C ARG A 134 -1.36 -5.88 -10.91
N GLY A 135 -1.06 -4.61 -11.10
CA GLY A 135 -1.29 -3.56 -10.12
C GLY A 135 -0.17 -2.53 -10.10
N GLU A 136 -0.46 -1.37 -9.56
CA GLU A 136 0.49 -0.29 -9.37
C GLU A 136 0.51 0.17 -7.93
N VAL A 137 1.70 0.46 -7.40
CA VAL A 137 1.86 0.99 -6.04
C VAL A 137 1.12 2.33 -5.88
N ARG A 138 1.12 3.16 -6.92
CA ARG A 138 0.40 4.46 -6.93
C ARG A 138 -1.12 4.28 -6.82
N GLY A 139 -1.65 3.22 -7.41
CA GLY A 139 -3.07 2.89 -7.29
C GLY A 139 -3.47 2.60 -5.85
N ALA A 140 -2.65 1.89 -5.08
CA ALA A 140 -2.92 1.62 -3.68
C ALA A 140 -3.07 2.90 -2.84
N LEU A 141 -2.30 3.96 -3.15
CA LEU A 141 -2.48 5.28 -2.51
C LEU A 141 -3.87 5.86 -2.81
N LEU A 142 -4.28 5.88 -4.08
CA LEU A 142 -5.59 6.40 -4.47
C LEU A 142 -6.72 5.60 -3.81
N GLY A 143 -6.59 4.27 -3.79
CA GLY A 143 -7.54 3.40 -3.10
C GLY A 143 -7.61 3.65 -1.60
N SER A 144 -6.47 3.88 -0.93
CA SER A 144 -6.45 4.21 0.50
C SER A 144 -7.09 5.57 0.80
N LEU A 145 -6.92 6.56 -0.08
CA LEU A 145 -7.61 7.86 0.03
C LEU A 145 -9.13 7.70 -0.10
N VAL A 146 -9.60 6.89 -1.04
CA VAL A 146 -11.04 6.60 -1.19
C VAL A 146 -11.59 5.98 0.09
N ILE A 147 -10.94 4.94 0.62
CA ILE A 147 -11.40 4.28 1.86
C ILE A 147 -11.37 5.25 3.05
N ALA A 148 -10.31 6.04 3.18
CA ALA A 148 -10.21 7.04 4.25
C ALA A 148 -11.30 8.12 4.15
N THR A 149 -11.61 8.59 2.94
CA THR A 149 -12.68 9.57 2.71
C THR A 149 -14.05 9.00 3.07
N VAL A 150 -14.33 7.76 2.67
CA VAL A 150 -15.58 7.07 3.01
C VAL A 150 -15.69 6.87 4.52
N ALA A 151 -14.63 6.38 5.17
CA ALA A 151 -14.62 6.16 6.62
C ALA A 151 -14.83 7.48 7.39
N ASN A 152 -14.14 8.55 7.02
CA ASN A 152 -14.31 9.87 7.64
C ASN A 152 -15.70 10.46 7.37
N GLY A 153 -16.20 10.33 6.14
CA GLY A 153 -17.53 10.83 5.78
C GLY A 153 -18.66 10.15 6.57
N LEU A 154 -18.52 8.86 6.89
CA LEU A 154 -19.49 8.11 7.69
C LEU A 154 -19.34 8.39 9.20
N ASN A 155 -18.14 8.69 9.68
CA ASN A 155 -17.91 9.05 11.07
C ASN A 155 -18.47 10.45 11.43
N THR A 156 -18.48 11.40 10.50
CA THR A 156 -18.95 12.78 10.71
C THR A 156 -20.43 12.86 11.14
N PRO A 157 -21.39 12.12 10.52
CA PRO A 157 -22.80 12.12 10.94
C PRO A 157 -23.09 11.28 12.18
N GLY A 158 -22.08 10.65 12.80
CA GLY A 158 -22.25 9.82 14.00
C GLY A 158 -22.90 8.45 13.75
N TYR A 159 -22.78 7.90 12.56
CA TYR A 159 -23.25 6.55 12.28
C TYR A 159 -22.54 5.50 13.15
N SER A 160 -23.25 4.43 13.49
CA SER A 160 -22.68 3.35 14.28
C SER A 160 -21.53 2.66 13.52
N ASN A 161 -20.56 2.10 14.27
CA ASN A 161 -19.47 1.33 13.69
C ASN A 161 -19.95 0.19 12.78
N GLY A 162 -21.13 -0.40 13.09
CA GLY A 162 -21.75 -1.42 12.27
C GLY A 162 -22.10 -0.94 10.86
N THR A 163 -22.63 0.28 10.73
CA THR A 163 -22.93 0.89 9.43
C THR A 163 -21.67 1.11 8.61
N ILE A 164 -20.58 1.57 9.23
CA ILE A 164 -19.28 1.78 8.57
C ILE A 164 -18.76 0.45 8.02
N TYR A 165 -18.85 -0.64 8.78
CA TYR A 165 -18.41 -1.96 8.34
C TYR A 165 -19.24 -2.51 7.18
N ILE A 166 -20.56 -2.33 7.21
CA ILE A 166 -21.45 -2.74 6.13
C ILE A 166 -21.11 -2.00 4.84
N VAL A 167 -20.97 -0.68 4.89
CA VAL A 167 -20.63 0.14 3.72
C VAL A 167 -19.26 -0.23 3.17
N THR A 168 -18.25 -0.36 4.03
CA THR A 168 -16.91 -0.76 3.60
C THR A 168 -16.91 -2.16 3.00
N GLY A 169 -17.66 -3.09 3.57
CA GLY A 169 -17.82 -4.45 3.04
C GLY A 169 -18.51 -4.46 1.67
N LEU A 170 -19.55 -3.65 1.47
CA LEU A 170 -20.23 -3.52 0.18
C LEU A 170 -19.30 -2.91 -0.89
N ILE A 171 -18.52 -1.89 -0.55
CA ILE A 171 -17.53 -1.30 -1.45
C ILE A 171 -16.48 -2.33 -1.85
N LEU A 172 -15.98 -3.13 -0.89
CA LEU A 172 -15.03 -4.19 -1.18
C LEU A 172 -15.65 -5.25 -2.11
N LEU A 173 -16.88 -5.67 -1.85
CA LEU A 173 -17.57 -6.65 -2.66
C LEU A 173 -17.78 -6.14 -4.09
N ALA A 174 -18.19 -4.89 -4.25
CA ALA A 174 -18.31 -4.24 -5.55
C ALA A 174 -16.95 -4.18 -6.28
N ALA A 175 -15.88 -3.79 -5.61
CA ALA A 175 -14.55 -3.71 -6.19
C ALA A 175 -14.05 -5.09 -6.66
N VAL A 176 -14.21 -6.14 -5.85
CA VAL A 176 -13.80 -7.52 -6.19
C VAL A 176 -14.64 -8.08 -7.35
N THR A 177 -15.94 -7.80 -7.38
CA THR A 177 -16.79 -8.23 -8.50
C THR A 177 -16.40 -7.56 -9.80
N LEU A 178 -16.10 -6.26 -9.78
CA LEU A 178 -15.62 -5.53 -10.96
C LEU A 178 -14.26 -6.07 -11.45
N ASP A 179 -13.30 -6.33 -10.55
CA ASP A 179 -12.00 -6.94 -10.94
C ASP A 179 -12.20 -8.31 -11.59
N THR A 180 -13.08 -9.14 -11.01
CA THR A 180 -13.40 -10.48 -11.53
C THR A 180 -14.05 -10.42 -12.92
N ILE A 181 -15.00 -9.50 -13.13
CA ILE A 181 -15.67 -9.31 -14.42
C ILE A 181 -14.68 -8.79 -15.46
N ALA A 182 -13.91 -7.77 -15.13
CA ALA A 182 -12.88 -7.22 -16.02
C ALA A 182 -11.89 -8.29 -16.46
N ARG A 183 -11.49 -9.18 -15.56
CA ARG A 183 -10.60 -10.30 -15.86
C ARG A 183 -11.24 -11.32 -16.80
N ARG A 184 -12.50 -11.68 -16.58
CA ARG A 184 -13.22 -12.61 -17.45
C ARG A 184 -13.37 -12.06 -18.88
N LEU A 185 -13.63 -10.77 -19.00
CA LEU A 185 -13.74 -10.11 -20.31
C LEU A 185 -12.40 -10.11 -21.05
N GLN A 186 -11.28 -9.88 -20.36
CA GLN A 186 -9.95 -9.91 -20.95
C GLN A 186 -9.55 -11.31 -21.44
N VAL A 187 -9.87 -12.35 -20.67
CA VAL A 187 -9.61 -13.74 -21.10
C VAL A 187 -10.46 -14.11 -22.32
N ARG A 188 -11.69 -13.62 -22.44
CA ARG A 188 -12.56 -13.85 -23.61
C ARG A 188 -12.13 -13.10 -24.85
N SER A 189 -11.51 -11.93 -24.71
CA SER A 189 -11.05 -11.11 -25.84
C SER A 189 -9.67 -11.51 -26.38
N GLY A 190 -9.07 -12.59 -25.87
CA GLY A 190 -7.81 -13.16 -26.41
C GLY A 190 -6.59 -12.26 -26.22
N ARG A 191 -6.61 -11.30 -25.31
CA ARG A 191 -5.48 -10.42 -24.98
C ARG A 191 -4.91 -10.74 -23.62
#